data_b7f14905959f555108cee19304e40296
#
_entry.id   b7f14905959f555108cee19304e40296
#
_cell.length_a   1.000
_cell.length_b   1.000
_cell.length_c   1.000
_cell.angle_alpha   90.00
_cell.angle_beta   90.00
_cell.angle_gamma   90.00
#
_symmetry.space_group_name_H-M   'P 1'
#
loop_
_entity.id
_entity.type
_entity.pdbx_description
1 polymer ?
#
loop_
_entity_poly.entity_id
_entity_poly.type
_entity_poly.pdbx_seq_one_letter_code
_entity_poly.pdbx_strand_id
1 'polypeptide(L)'
;MIEMNTDRDHEISHSTRITEPELTPEDTDIEYSLRPKYLSEYICQDKVKENMSVFIKAARDRGESLDHVLLYGPPGLGKTTLARIIANEMGVGISVTSGPAIEKPGDLASILTNLKDGDVLFIDEIHRMSRQVEEILYPAMEDNVLDIIIGKGPSAQSIRIDLPKFTLVGATTRAGQLTGPLRDRFGIIQRLELYTDEQLCDIILRSSVILTIPIDKEGAVELAKRSRGTPRIANRLLKRVRDFAQVMSPPEGRITKDMANIALDRLEIDKLGLDSLDRRMLTMIIKGYNGGPVGLETLASALGEESVTLEDVCEPFLMQLGFIARTPRGRTATSLAYKHLGIEQMGQQTFE
;
A
#
# COMPACT_ATOMS: atom_id res chain seq x y z
N MET A 1 43.07 -6.34 -36.75
CA MET A 1 43.14 -6.06 -35.30
C MET A 1 41.86 -5.30 -34.98
N ILE A 2 40.84 -6.04 -34.56
CA ILE A 2 39.50 -5.53 -34.20
C ILE A 2 39.39 -5.74 -32.70
N GLU A 3 39.45 -4.65 -31.96
CA GLU A 3 39.21 -4.65 -30.52
C GLU A 3 37.71 -4.90 -30.29
N MET A 4 37.38 -6.03 -29.68
CA MET A 4 36.05 -6.31 -29.13
C MET A 4 35.91 -5.55 -27.82
N ASN A 5 35.06 -4.57 -27.84
CA ASN A 5 34.62 -3.86 -26.63
C ASN A 5 33.58 -4.73 -25.90
N THR A 6 34.01 -5.40 -24.85
CA THR A 6 33.21 -6.17 -23.93
C THR A 6 32.95 -5.33 -22.67
N ASP A 7 32.01 -4.40 -22.76
CA ASP A 7 31.40 -3.78 -21.58
C ASP A 7 29.89 -3.72 -21.81
N ARG A 8 29.23 -4.83 -21.53
CA ARG A 8 27.81 -4.85 -21.16
C ARG A 8 27.74 -5.27 -19.72
N ASP A 9 27.90 -4.29 -18.87
CA ASP A 9 27.68 -4.40 -17.47
C ASP A 9 26.24 -4.86 -17.20
N HIS A 10 26.16 -5.86 -16.36
CA HIS A 10 24.94 -6.40 -15.78
C HIS A 10 24.21 -5.31 -15.00
N GLU A 11 23.31 -4.58 -15.64
CA GLU A 11 22.16 -4.04 -14.92
C GLU A 11 21.31 -5.23 -14.49
N ILE A 12 21.50 -5.66 -13.27
CA ILE A 12 20.55 -6.51 -12.55
C ILE A 12 19.31 -5.64 -12.39
N SER A 13 18.38 -5.75 -13.33
CA SER A 13 17.05 -5.22 -13.16
C SER A 13 16.48 -5.90 -11.90
N HIS A 14 16.30 -5.14 -10.83
CA HIS A 14 15.46 -5.55 -9.70
C HIS A 14 14.08 -5.86 -10.28
N SER A 15 13.82 -7.12 -10.56
CA SER A 15 12.52 -7.56 -11.01
C SER A 15 11.55 -7.30 -9.86
N THR A 16 10.70 -6.31 -10.00
CA THR A 16 9.71 -5.92 -9.00
C THR A 16 8.86 -7.13 -8.65
N ARG A 17 8.82 -7.51 -7.39
CA ARG A 17 8.05 -8.66 -6.91
C ARG A 17 6.57 -8.44 -7.16
N ILE A 18 5.88 -9.44 -7.73
CA ILE A 18 4.43 -9.37 -8.01
C ILE A 18 3.63 -9.16 -6.72
N THR A 19 4.10 -9.72 -5.63
CA THR A 19 3.47 -9.65 -4.29
C THR A 19 3.88 -8.43 -3.48
N GLU A 20 4.69 -7.54 -4.05
CA GLU A 20 5.11 -6.31 -3.38
C GLU A 20 3.93 -5.33 -3.26
N PRO A 21 3.67 -4.77 -2.08
CA PRO A 21 2.53 -3.88 -1.88
C PRO A 21 2.74 -2.47 -2.44
N GLU A 22 3.94 -2.11 -2.91
CA GLU A 22 4.25 -0.80 -3.48
C GLU A 22 3.85 -0.68 -4.97
N LEU A 23 3.65 0.57 -5.43
CA LEU A 23 3.29 0.89 -6.82
C LEU A 23 4.51 0.73 -7.73
N THR A 24 4.33 0.01 -8.83
CA THR A 24 5.31 -0.01 -9.91
C THR A 24 4.88 0.93 -11.04
N PRO A 25 5.81 1.42 -11.88
CA PRO A 25 5.47 2.25 -13.05
C PRO A 25 4.46 1.57 -14.00
N GLU A 26 4.55 0.24 -14.16
CA GLU A 26 3.64 -0.55 -15.01
C GLU A 26 2.21 -0.65 -14.47
N ASP A 27 2.03 -0.41 -13.17
CA ASP A 27 0.70 -0.46 -12.54
C ASP A 27 -0.11 0.81 -12.79
N THR A 28 0.56 1.94 -13.08
CA THR A 28 -0.05 3.27 -12.99
C THR A 28 -1.22 3.46 -13.96
N ASP A 29 -1.08 3.11 -15.23
CA ASP A 29 -2.10 3.37 -16.25
C ASP A 29 -3.32 2.45 -16.11
N ILE A 30 -3.09 1.19 -15.76
CA ILE A 30 -4.16 0.19 -15.65
C ILE A 30 -4.88 0.31 -14.31
N GLU A 31 -4.16 0.60 -13.22
CA GLU A 31 -4.82 0.89 -11.93
C GLU A 31 -5.79 2.07 -12.05
N TYR A 32 -5.49 3.08 -12.88
CA TYR A 32 -6.41 4.19 -13.12
C TYR A 32 -7.76 3.72 -13.69
N SER A 33 -7.75 2.78 -14.63
CA SER A 33 -8.99 2.26 -15.23
C SER A 33 -9.78 1.35 -14.29
N LEU A 34 -9.12 0.68 -13.36
CA LEU A 34 -9.74 -0.24 -12.41
C LEU A 34 -10.27 0.45 -11.15
N ARG A 35 -9.83 1.69 -10.87
CA ARG A 35 -10.26 2.41 -9.65
C ARG A 35 -11.72 2.78 -9.71
N PRO A 36 -12.50 2.46 -8.66
CA PRO A 36 -13.86 2.98 -8.51
C PRO A 36 -13.83 4.50 -8.40
N LYS A 37 -14.83 5.14 -9.02
CA LYS A 37 -14.97 6.60 -9.03
C LYS A 37 -15.89 7.12 -7.95
N TYR A 38 -16.84 6.32 -7.49
CA TYR A 38 -17.85 6.66 -6.51
C TYR A 38 -17.95 5.63 -5.40
N LEU A 39 -18.50 6.00 -4.24
CA LEU A 39 -18.75 5.10 -3.11
C LEU A 39 -19.63 3.90 -3.49
N SER A 40 -20.55 4.06 -4.43
CA SER A 40 -21.41 2.97 -4.94
C SER A 40 -20.62 1.86 -5.64
N GLU A 41 -19.49 2.20 -6.25
CA GLU A 41 -18.61 1.27 -6.95
C GLU A 41 -17.51 0.69 -6.02
N TYR A 42 -17.33 1.30 -4.85
CA TYR A 42 -16.32 0.90 -3.88
C TYR A 42 -16.77 -0.37 -3.16
N ILE A 43 -16.12 -1.48 -3.49
CA ILE A 43 -16.45 -2.81 -2.97
C ILE A 43 -15.89 -2.92 -1.56
N CYS A 44 -16.74 -3.37 -0.61
CA CYS A 44 -16.40 -3.64 0.78
C CYS A 44 -15.95 -2.41 1.61
N GLN A 45 -15.28 -2.64 2.73
CA GLN A 45 -15.00 -1.60 3.74
C GLN A 45 -16.31 -0.93 4.23
N ASP A 46 -17.37 -1.72 4.46
CA ASP A 46 -18.75 -1.24 4.63
C ASP A 46 -18.85 -0.17 5.71
N LYS A 47 -18.19 -0.36 6.86
CA LYS A 47 -18.17 0.62 7.94
C LYS A 47 -17.54 1.96 7.52
N VAL A 48 -16.44 1.91 6.77
CA VAL A 48 -15.77 3.13 6.25
C VAL A 48 -16.67 3.80 5.22
N LYS A 49 -17.27 3.02 4.33
CA LYS A 49 -18.19 3.47 3.28
C LYS A 49 -19.44 4.14 3.85
N GLU A 50 -20.08 3.51 4.85
CA GLU A 50 -21.23 4.06 5.54
C GLU A 50 -20.90 5.38 6.22
N ASN A 51 -19.83 5.43 7.03
CA ASN A 51 -19.39 6.65 7.70
C ASN A 51 -19.09 7.77 6.70
N MET A 52 -18.30 7.49 5.67
CA MET A 52 -17.93 8.47 4.65
C MET A 52 -19.16 8.97 3.88
N SER A 53 -20.14 8.11 3.57
CA SER A 53 -21.39 8.51 2.92
C SER A 53 -22.16 9.54 3.77
N VAL A 54 -22.23 9.32 5.08
CA VAL A 54 -22.89 10.26 6.01
C VAL A 54 -22.16 11.59 6.07
N PHE A 55 -20.82 11.58 6.26
CA PHE A 55 -20.03 12.80 6.39
C PHE A 55 -20.05 13.63 5.10
N ILE A 56 -19.86 13.00 3.94
CA ILE A 56 -19.90 13.66 2.64
C ILE A 56 -21.28 14.27 2.38
N LYS A 57 -22.35 13.51 2.62
CA LYS A 57 -23.70 14.02 2.44
C LYS A 57 -23.98 15.22 3.33
N ALA A 58 -23.62 15.13 4.62
CA ALA A 58 -23.83 16.22 5.57
C ALA A 58 -23.05 17.49 5.19
N ALA A 59 -21.79 17.37 4.75
CA ALA A 59 -20.99 18.49 4.28
C ALA A 59 -21.61 19.16 3.04
N ARG A 60 -22.02 18.35 2.06
CA ARG A 60 -22.72 18.85 0.85
C ARG A 60 -24.04 19.54 1.14
N ASP A 61 -24.86 18.98 2.03
CA ASP A 61 -26.15 19.55 2.41
C ASP A 61 -25.98 20.93 3.10
N ARG A 62 -24.85 21.15 3.79
CA ARG A 62 -24.50 22.46 4.40
C ARG A 62 -23.75 23.40 3.46
N GLY A 63 -23.28 22.91 2.29
CA GLY A 63 -22.44 23.69 1.38
C GLY A 63 -21.03 23.97 1.94
N GLU A 64 -20.50 23.09 2.76
CA GLU A 64 -19.20 23.19 3.42
C GLU A 64 -18.19 22.20 2.86
N SER A 65 -16.89 22.52 3.03
CA SER A 65 -15.82 21.54 2.81
C SER A 65 -15.96 20.40 3.81
N LEU A 66 -15.54 19.19 3.43
CA LEU A 66 -15.48 18.07 4.35
C LEU A 66 -14.39 18.31 5.39
N ASP A 67 -14.59 17.85 6.63
CA ASP A 67 -13.54 17.83 7.64
C ASP A 67 -12.31 17.06 7.14
N HIS A 68 -11.12 17.39 7.67
CA HIS A 68 -9.90 16.70 7.32
C HIS A 68 -9.96 15.21 7.66
N VAL A 69 -9.52 14.35 6.74
CA VAL A 69 -9.66 12.90 6.82
C VAL A 69 -8.28 12.23 6.93
N LEU A 70 -8.09 11.37 7.93
CA LEU A 70 -6.94 10.49 8.03
C LEU A 70 -7.33 9.06 7.65
N LEU A 71 -6.69 8.53 6.60
CA LEU A 71 -6.83 7.15 6.15
C LEU A 71 -5.61 6.35 6.57
N TYR A 72 -5.76 5.28 7.35
CA TYR A 72 -4.62 4.47 7.77
C TYR A 72 -4.89 2.98 7.62
N GLY A 73 -3.81 2.22 7.46
CA GLY A 73 -3.86 0.76 7.29
C GLY A 73 -2.76 0.27 6.35
N PRO A 74 -2.63 -1.05 6.19
CA PRO A 74 -1.63 -1.66 5.32
C PRO A 74 -1.58 -1.05 3.91
N PRO A 75 -0.45 -1.18 3.18
CA PRO A 75 -0.35 -0.71 1.81
C PRO A 75 -1.27 -1.52 0.87
N GLY A 76 -1.65 -0.94 -0.26
CA GLY A 76 -2.46 -1.64 -1.29
C GLY A 76 -3.96 -1.76 -1.03
N LEU A 77 -4.50 -1.16 0.05
CA LEU A 77 -5.92 -1.25 0.44
C LEU A 77 -6.83 -0.20 -0.21
N GLY A 78 -6.28 0.71 -1.00
CA GLY A 78 -7.08 1.72 -1.71
C GLY A 78 -7.23 3.06 -1.00
N LYS A 79 -6.30 3.47 -0.11
CA LYS A 79 -6.30 4.81 0.52
C LYS A 79 -6.37 5.94 -0.50
N THR A 80 -5.52 5.91 -1.52
CA THR A 80 -5.52 6.88 -2.63
C THR A 80 -6.82 6.83 -3.45
N THR A 81 -7.40 5.64 -3.61
CA THR A 81 -8.69 5.46 -4.30
C THR A 81 -9.80 6.14 -3.52
N LEU A 82 -9.87 5.93 -2.20
CA LEU A 82 -10.88 6.54 -1.35
C LEU A 82 -10.76 8.07 -1.32
N ALA A 83 -9.54 8.63 -1.33
CA ALA A 83 -9.33 10.07 -1.43
C ALA A 83 -9.91 10.66 -2.75
N ARG A 84 -9.73 9.96 -3.87
CA ARG A 84 -10.32 10.35 -5.16
C ARG A 84 -11.85 10.23 -5.15
N ILE A 85 -12.38 9.19 -4.53
CA ILE A 85 -13.83 9.02 -4.36
C ILE A 85 -14.40 10.19 -3.54
N ILE A 86 -13.74 10.59 -2.45
CA ILE A 86 -14.15 11.75 -1.64
C ILE A 86 -14.25 13.00 -2.51
N ALA A 87 -13.22 13.30 -3.30
CA ALA A 87 -13.25 14.48 -4.19
C ALA A 87 -14.37 14.40 -5.23
N ASN A 88 -14.56 13.23 -5.86
CA ASN A 88 -15.62 13.02 -6.83
C ASN A 88 -17.03 13.16 -6.21
N GLU A 89 -17.25 12.57 -5.03
CA GLU A 89 -18.53 12.68 -4.31
C GLU A 89 -18.82 14.11 -3.84
N MET A 90 -17.78 14.86 -3.44
CA MET A 90 -17.90 16.28 -3.12
C MET A 90 -18.05 17.17 -4.36
N GLY A 91 -17.71 16.68 -5.56
CA GLY A 91 -17.77 17.44 -6.81
C GLY A 91 -16.66 18.48 -6.94
N VAL A 92 -15.48 18.25 -6.35
CA VAL A 92 -14.35 19.18 -6.28
C VAL A 92 -13.08 18.59 -6.90
N GLY A 93 -12.07 19.43 -7.10
CA GLY A 93 -10.75 19.01 -7.58
C GLY A 93 -9.96 18.24 -6.52
N ILE A 94 -8.95 17.49 -6.97
CA ILE A 94 -8.00 16.81 -6.09
C ILE A 94 -6.57 17.10 -6.53
N SER A 95 -5.75 17.57 -5.59
CA SER A 95 -4.30 17.63 -5.71
C SER A 95 -3.67 16.44 -4.98
N VAL A 96 -2.78 15.72 -5.64
CA VAL A 96 -2.17 14.48 -5.10
C VAL A 96 -0.67 14.69 -4.96
N THR A 97 -0.16 14.44 -3.76
CA THR A 97 1.27 14.45 -3.45
C THR A 97 1.60 13.36 -2.42
N SER A 98 2.86 13.27 -2.01
CA SER A 98 3.30 12.35 -0.96
C SER A 98 4.18 13.07 0.06
N GLY A 99 4.25 12.55 1.29
CA GLY A 99 5.12 13.10 2.33
C GLY A 99 6.58 13.26 1.87
N PRO A 100 7.21 12.22 1.28
CA PRO A 100 8.58 12.33 0.74
C PRO A 100 8.76 13.36 -0.38
N ALA A 101 7.73 13.67 -1.17
CA ALA A 101 7.80 14.64 -2.26
C ALA A 101 7.76 16.10 -1.76
N ILE A 102 7.37 16.32 -0.50
CA ILE A 102 7.36 17.63 0.13
C ILE A 102 8.64 17.78 0.98
N GLU A 103 9.70 18.20 0.34
CA GLU A 103 11.01 18.27 1.01
C GLU A 103 11.13 19.47 1.96
N LYS A 104 10.52 20.58 1.60
CA LYS A 104 10.64 21.86 2.31
C LYS A 104 9.31 22.62 2.38
N PRO A 105 9.19 23.54 3.34
CA PRO A 105 8.02 24.39 3.55
C PRO A 105 7.47 25.05 2.29
N GLY A 106 8.33 25.53 1.40
CA GLY A 106 7.93 26.19 0.16
C GLY A 106 7.20 25.28 -0.82
N ASP A 107 7.50 23.98 -0.82
CA ASP A 107 6.84 23.02 -1.69
C ASP A 107 5.36 22.87 -1.28
N LEU A 108 5.11 22.72 0.04
CA LEU A 108 3.75 22.67 0.58
C LEU A 108 3.00 23.98 0.37
N ALA A 109 3.66 25.12 0.59
CA ALA A 109 3.09 26.44 0.36
C ALA A 109 2.61 26.61 -1.09
N SER A 110 3.44 26.19 -2.05
CA SER A 110 3.08 26.21 -3.47
C SER A 110 1.86 25.35 -3.78
N ILE A 111 1.74 24.17 -3.18
CA ILE A 111 0.57 23.30 -3.37
C ILE A 111 -0.69 23.96 -2.79
N LEU A 112 -0.63 24.43 -1.54
CA LEU A 112 -1.77 25.02 -0.84
C LEU A 112 -2.31 26.28 -1.52
N THR A 113 -1.44 27.16 -2.01
CA THR A 113 -1.85 28.40 -2.69
C THR A 113 -2.45 28.18 -4.08
N ASN A 114 -2.26 26.99 -4.68
CA ASN A 114 -2.85 26.62 -5.97
C ASN A 114 -4.20 25.88 -5.84
N LEU A 115 -4.65 25.57 -4.63
CA LEU A 115 -5.97 24.95 -4.40
C LEU A 115 -7.08 25.94 -4.69
N LYS A 116 -8.25 25.43 -5.06
CA LYS A 116 -9.50 26.16 -5.16
C LYS A 116 -10.38 25.88 -3.94
N ASP A 117 -11.38 26.73 -3.74
CA ASP A 117 -12.31 26.54 -2.63
C ASP A 117 -13.02 25.17 -2.70
N GLY A 118 -12.95 24.44 -1.62
CA GLY A 118 -13.49 23.10 -1.49
C GLY A 118 -12.59 21.95 -1.99
N ASP A 119 -11.46 22.24 -2.65
CA ASP A 119 -10.58 21.20 -3.20
C ASP A 119 -10.05 20.22 -2.14
N VAL A 120 -9.74 19.01 -2.57
CA VAL A 120 -9.10 17.98 -1.75
C VAL A 120 -7.59 18.02 -2.00
N LEU A 121 -6.81 18.13 -0.93
CA LEU A 121 -5.37 17.84 -0.94
C LEU A 121 -5.14 16.43 -0.38
N PHE A 122 -4.62 15.54 -1.20
CA PHE A 122 -4.24 14.20 -0.77
C PHE A 122 -2.72 14.10 -0.58
N ILE A 123 -2.28 13.70 0.63
CA ILE A 123 -0.87 13.46 0.96
C ILE A 123 -0.71 11.99 1.33
N ASP A 124 -0.07 11.22 0.45
CA ASP A 124 0.28 9.81 0.75
C ASP A 124 1.52 9.75 1.64
N GLU A 125 1.61 8.70 2.48
CA GLU A 125 2.68 8.50 3.46
C GLU A 125 2.99 9.79 4.26
N ILE A 126 1.93 10.45 4.75
CA ILE A 126 1.99 11.74 5.45
C ILE A 126 2.93 11.72 6.67
N HIS A 127 3.14 10.54 7.29
CA HIS A 127 4.07 10.35 8.41
C HIS A 127 5.56 10.56 8.03
N ARG A 128 5.87 10.62 6.74
CA ARG A 128 7.23 10.83 6.23
C ARG A 128 7.56 12.30 5.96
N MET A 129 6.65 13.21 6.23
CA MET A 129 6.93 14.65 6.15
C MET A 129 7.92 15.06 7.23
N SER A 130 8.75 16.05 6.92
CA SER A 130 9.62 16.67 7.91
C SER A 130 8.81 17.49 8.91
N ARG A 131 9.31 17.63 10.14
CA ARG A 131 8.63 18.41 11.18
C ARG A 131 8.43 19.87 10.79
N GLN A 132 9.35 20.45 10.03
CA GLN A 132 9.22 21.84 9.54
C GLN A 132 8.04 22.01 8.56
N VAL A 133 7.76 20.98 7.77
CA VAL A 133 6.60 20.95 6.85
C VAL A 133 5.30 20.75 7.63
N GLU A 134 5.30 19.88 8.65
CA GLU A 134 4.13 19.70 9.51
C GLU A 134 3.72 21.00 10.22
N GLU A 135 4.68 21.78 10.72
CA GLU A 135 4.44 23.02 11.44
C GLU A 135 3.70 24.08 10.60
N ILE A 136 3.92 24.07 9.27
CA ILE A 136 3.18 24.92 8.32
C ILE A 136 1.78 24.38 8.05
N LEU A 137 1.61 23.08 8.08
CA LEU A 137 0.31 22.45 7.81
C LEU A 137 -0.70 22.74 8.91
N TYR A 138 -0.25 22.95 10.16
CA TYR A 138 -1.17 23.18 11.28
C TYR A 138 -2.05 24.42 11.11
N PRO A 139 -1.53 25.64 10.89
CA PRO A 139 -2.38 26.82 10.69
C PRO A 139 -3.18 26.73 9.38
N ALA A 140 -2.66 26.03 8.37
CA ALA A 140 -3.40 25.79 7.14
C ALA A 140 -4.66 24.92 7.36
N MET A 141 -4.60 23.93 8.25
CA MET A 141 -5.73 23.06 8.59
C MET A 141 -6.73 23.73 9.53
N GLU A 142 -6.27 24.53 10.50
CA GLU A 142 -7.14 25.12 11.53
C GLU A 142 -7.80 26.41 11.07
N ASP A 143 -6.99 27.32 10.52
CA ASP A 143 -7.40 28.71 10.24
C ASP A 143 -7.47 29.02 8.74
N ASN A 144 -7.12 28.08 7.85
CA ASN A 144 -6.95 28.30 6.41
C ASN A 144 -5.99 29.46 6.12
N VAL A 145 -4.86 29.50 6.82
CA VAL A 145 -3.82 30.51 6.64
C VAL A 145 -2.45 29.87 6.52
N LEU A 146 -1.57 30.55 5.82
CA LEU A 146 -0.18 30.14 5.65
C LEU A 146 0.72 31.27 6.15
N ASP A 147 1.53 31.01 7.16
CA ASP A 147 2.51 31.95 7.68
C ASP A 147 3.89 31.66 7.05
N ILE A 148 4.38 32.56 6.19
CA ILE A 148 5.68 32.45 5.52
C ILE A 148 6.64 33.45 6.11
N ILE A 149 7.82 32.97 6.53
CA ILE A 149 8.89 33.83 6.99
C ILE A 149 9.81 34.17 5.82
N ILE A 150 9.87 35.46 5.45
CA ILE A 150 10.73 35.99 4.40
C ILE A 150 11.92 36.73 5.02
N GLY A 151 13.13 36.38 4.58
CA GLY A 151 14.36 36.95 5.09
C GLY A 151 15.05 36.07 6.12
N LYS A 152 16.15 36.56 6.68
CA LYS A 152 16.96 35.87 7.69
C LYS A 152 17.33 36.81 8.82
N GLY A 153 17.44 36.30 10.03
CA GLY A 153 17.86 37.07 11.23
C GLY A 153 16.80 38.05 11.72
N PRO A 154 17.20 39.11 12.42
CA PRO A 154 16.27 40.07 13.06
C PRO A 154 15.37 40.87 12.11
N SER A 155 15.69 40.90 10.82
CA SER A 155 14.91 41.57 9.78
C SER A 155 13.92 40.62 9.06
N ALA A 156 13.79 39.37 9.49
CA ALA A 156 12.81 38.44 8.95
C ALA A 156 11.39 38.94 9.20
N GLN A 157 10.56 38.94 8.17
CA GLN A 157 9.15 39.33 8.24
C GLN A 157 8.27 38.10 8.03
N SER A 158 7.24 37.95 8.87
CA SER A 158 6.19 36.96 8.65
C SER A 158 5.12 37.55 7.75
N ILE A 159 4.79 36.90 6.65
CA ILE A 159 3.68 37.23 5.77
C ILE A 159 2.64 36.14 5.97
N ARG A 160 1.42 36.56 6.30
CA ARG A 160 0.24 35.72 6.37
C ARG A 160 -0.52 35.75 5.05
N ILE A 161 -0.77 34.57 4.48
CA ILE A 161 -1.52 34.38 3.24
C ILE A 161 -2.80 33.61 3.59
N ASP A 162 -3.94 34.14 3.22
CA ASP A 162 -5.22 33.44 3.34
C ASP A 162 -5.30 32.35 2.27
N LEU A 163 -5.72 31.16 2.68
CA LEU A 163 -5.91 30.00 1.82
C LEU A 163 -7.41 29.78 1.54
N PRO A 164 -7.77 29.22 0.40
CA PRO A 164 -9.11 28.72 0.17
C PRO A 164 -9.42 27.61 1.18
N LYS A 165 -10.69 27.43 1.51
CA LYS A 165 -11.10 26.26 2.31
C LYS A 165 -10.81 24.99 1.55
N PHE A 166 -10.20 24.01 2.19
CA PHE A 166 -9.83 22.74 1.56
C PHE A 166 -10.01 21.58 2.53
N THR A 167 -10.11 20.37 1.97
CA THR A 167 -10.08 19.14 2.75
C THR A 167 -8.73 18.48 2.61
N LEU A 168 -7.99 18.32 3.71
CA LEU A 168 -6.82 17.47 3.73
C LEU A 168 -7.23 16.00 3.90
N VAL A 169 -6.81 15.14 2.99
CA VAL A 169 -6.88 13.68 3.14
C VAL A 169 -5.47 13.15 3.30
N GLY A 170 -5.08 12.85 4.54
CA GLY A 170 -3.79 12.23 4.85
C GLY A 170 -3.89 10.71 4.77
N ALA A 171 -2.90 10.05 4.18
CA ALA A 171 -2.80 8.60 4.17
C ALA A 171 -1.50 8.13 4.82
N THR A 172 -1.56 7.03 5.59
CA THR A 172 -0.37 6.45 6.23
C THR A 172 -0.49 4.95 6.42
N THR A 173 0.62 4.26 6.28
CA THR A 173 0.76 2.85 6.69
C THR A 173 1.14 2.73 8.17
N ARG A 174 1.67 3.79 8.79
CA ARG A 174 2.25 3.82 10.14
C ARG A 174 1.63 4.92 10.99
N ALA A 175 0.33 4.77 11.35
CA ALA A 175 -0.41 5.77 12.12
C ALA A 175 0.26 6.15 13.46
N GLY A 176 1.00 5.23 14.09
CA GLY A 176 1.74 5.49 15.32
C GLY A 176 2.97 6.40 15.16
N GLN A 177 3.41 6.68 13.94
CA GLN A 177 4.52 7.60 13.66
C GLN A 177 4.05 9.05 13.43
N LEU A 178 2.75 9.29 13.29
CA LEU A 178 2.21 10.64 13.22
C LEU A 178 2.39 11.34 14.57
N THR A 179 2.75 12.62 14.51
CA THR A 179 2.78 13.45 15.69
C THR A 179 1.38 13.62 16.28
N GLY A 180 1.25 13.71 17.61
CA GLY A 180 -0.02 13.97 18.27
C GLY A 180 -0.73 15.21 17.68
N PRO A 181 -0.05 16.38 17.61
CA PRO A 181 -0.61 17.60 17.06
C PRO A 181 -1.18 17.46 15.65
N LEU A 182 -0.52 16.74 14.75
CA LEU A 182 -1.04 16.51 13.40
C LEU A 182 -2.27 15.61 13.42
N ARG A 183 -2.20 14.52 14.18
CA ARG A 183 -3.31 13.56 14.25
C ARG A 183 -4.59 14.17 14.81
N ASP A 184 -4.47 15.02 15.84
CA ASP A 184 -5.62 15.63 16.54
C ASP A 184 -6.36 16.65 15.66
N ARG A 185 -5.78 17.08 14.53
CA ARG A 185 -6.39 17.97 13.55
C ARG A 185 -7.25 17.27 12.50
N PHE A 186 -7.23 15.93 12.48
CA PHE A 186 -8.12 15.17 11.62
C PHE A 186 -9.45 14.92 12.33
N GLY A 187 -10.52 15.54 11.84
CA GLY A 187 -11.88 15.34 12.36
C GLY A 187 -12.44 13.95 12.03
N ILE A 188 -11.97 13.35 10.93
CA ILE A 188 -12.42 12.03 10.47
C ILE A 188 -11.22 11.10 10.39
N ILE A 189 -11.25 9.99 11.16
CA ILE A 189 -10.19 8.98 11.14
C ILE A 189 -10.79 7.64 10.73
N GLN A 190 -10.29 7.06 9.62
CA GLN A 190 -10.78 5.79 9.09
C GLN A 190 -9.63 4.78 8.94
N ARG A 191 -9.84 3.61 9.53
CA ARG A 191 -8.94 2.46 9.36
C ARG A 191 -9.43 1.59 8.22
N LEU A 192 -8.56 1.35 7.22
CA LEU A 192 -8.81 0.35 6.21
C LEU A 192 -8.27 -1.00 6.68
N GLU A 193 -9.09 -2.03 6.51
CA GLU A 193 -8.78 -3.39 6.90
C GLU A 193 -8.43 -4.24 5.67
N LEU A 194 -7.75 -5.35 5.90
CA LEU A 194 -7.49 -6.33 4.85
C LEU A 194 -8.82 -6.91 4.36
N TYR A 195 -8.88 -7.17 3.06
CA TYR A 195 -10.05 -7.76 2.42
C TYR A 195 -10.11 -9.27 2.66
N THR A 196 -11.31 -9.82 2.75
CA THR A 196 -11.51 -11.27 2.76
C THR A 196 -11.34 -11.85 1.36
N ASP A 197 -11.17 -13.17 1.26
CA ASP A 197 -11.04 -13.84 -0.04
C ASP A 197 -12.29 -13.64 -0.91
N GLU A 198 -13.50 -13.62 -0.32
CA GLU A 198 -14.75 -13.36 -1.02
C GLU A 198 -14.77 -11.94 -1.60
N GLN A 199 -14.36 -10.96 -0.81
CA GLN A 199 -14.30 -9.56 -1.21
C GLN A 199 -13.28 -9.33 -2.33
N LEU A 200 -12.13 -10.00 -2.26
CA LEU A 200 -11.13 -9.96 -3.34
C LEU A 200 -11.60 -10.68 -4.59
N CYS A 201 -12.35 -11.75 -4.45
CA CYS A 201 -12.97 -12.43 -5.57
C CYS A 201 -13.92 -11.49 -6.35
N ASP A 202 -14.76 -10.72 -5.65
CA ASP A 202 -15.65 -9.73 -6.25
C ASP A 202 -14.86 -8.62 -6.97
N ILE A 203 -13.77 -8.15 -6.37
CA ILE A 203 -12.86 -7.17 -6.98
C ILE A 203 -12.22 -7.74 -8.25
N ILE A 204 -11.74 -8.98 -8.22
CA ILE A 204 -11.13 -9.66 -9.37
C ILE A 204 -12.16 -9.81 -10.50
N LEU A 205 -13.37 -10.26 -10.19
CA LEU A 205 -14.45 -10.41 -11.19
C LEU A 205 -14.82 -9.05 -11.81
N ARG A 206 -14.95 -7.99 -11.01
CA ARG A 206 -15.16 -6.63 -11.53
C ARG A 206 -14.00 -6.18 -12.42
N SER A 207 -12.77 -6.38 -11.98
CA SER A 207 -11.57 -6.01 -12.74
C SER A 207 -11.44 -6.80 -14.03
N SER A 208 -11.82 -8.08 -14.04
CA SER A 208 -11.79 -8.93 -15.22
C SER A 208 -12.76 -8.44 -16.32
N VAL A 209 -13.94 -7.96 -15.94
CA VAL A 209 -14.90 -7.35 -16.87
C VAL A 209 -14.33 -6.08 -17.50
N ILE A 210 -13.74 -5.18 -16.68
CA ILE A 210 -13.16 -3.92 -17.17
C ILE A 210 -11.99 -4.19 -18.12
N LEU A 211 -11.15 -5.18 -17.79
CA LEU A 211 -9.97 -5.55 -18.59
C LEU A 211 -10.29 -6.54 -19.72
N THR A 212 -11.55 -6.96 -19.86
CA THR A 212 -11.97 -7.95 -20.85
C THR A 212 -11.20 -9.29 -20.75
N ILE A 213 -10.96 -9.74 -19.51
CA ILE A 213 -10.25 -10.99 -19.22
C ILE A 213 -11.27 -12.09 -18.92
N PRO A 214 -11.37 -13.15 -19.72
CA PRO A 214 -12.26 -14.26 -19.42
C PRO A 214 -11.72 -15.05 -18.21
N ILE A 215 -12.51 -15.11 -17.14
CA ILE A 215 -12.18 -15.81 -15.89
C ILE A 215 -13.41 -16.51 -15.33
N ASP A 216 -13.23 -17.71 -14.80
CA ASP A 216 -14.27 -18.43 -14.07
C ASP A 216 -14.23 -18.02 -12.57
N LYS A 217 -15.35 -18.22 -11.88
CA LYS A 217 -15.44 -17.90 -10.45
C LYS A 217 -14.41 -18.66 -9.63
N GLU A 218 -14.18 -19.92 -9.95
CA GLU A 218 -13.20 -20.77 -9.28
C GLU A 218 -11.76 -20.28 -9.50
N GLY A 219 -11.43 -19.78 -10.69
CA GLY A 219 -10.16 -19.12 -10.99
C GLY A 219 -10.00 -17.84 -10.20
N ALA A 220 -11.05 -17.01 -10.11
CA ALA A 220 -11.04 -15.78 -9.32
C ALA A 220 -10.82 -16.05 -7.82
N VAL A 221 -11.44 -17.12 -7.28
CA VAL A 221 -11.24 -17.55 -5.88
C VAL A 221 -9.78 -17.97 -5.62
N GLU A 222 -9.15 -18.71 -6.55
CA GLU A 222 -7.73 -19.09 -6.39
C GLU A 222 -6.79 -17.86 -6.39
N LEU A 223 -7.07 -16.87 -7.24
CA LEU A 223 -6.32 -15.62 -7.22
C LEU A 223 -6.54 -14.83 -5.92
N ALA A 224 -7.79 -14.76 -5.45
CA ALA A 224 -8.16 -14.06 -4.23
C ALA A 224 -7.39 -14.59 -3.00
N LYS A 225 -7.38 -15.92 -2.81
CA LYS A 225 -6.68 -16.59 -1.71
C LYS A 225 -5.18 -16.26 -1.63
N ARG A 226 -4.55 -16.03 -2.79
CA ARG A 226 -3.11 -15.75 -2.87
C ARG A 226 -2.79 -14.25 -2.93
N SER A 227 -3.81 -13.38 -2.79
CA SER A 227 -3.69 -11.92 -2.92
C SER A 227 -3.36 -11.20 -1.61
N ARG A 228 -3.02 -11.91 -0.55
CA ARG A 228 -2.58 -11.35 0.74
C ARG A 228 -3.54 -10.32 1.34
N GLY A 229 -4.84 -10.44 1.10
CA GLY A 229 -5.85 -9.49 1.59
C GLY A 229 -5.82 -8.10 0.91
N THR A 230 -5.13 -7.92 -0.24
CA THR A 230 -4.98 -6.61 -0.85
C THR A 230 -5.45 -6.55 -2.31
N PRO A 231 -6.32 -5.58 -2.67
CA PRO A 231 -6.80 -5.39 -4.04
C PRO A 231 -5.69 -5.18 -5.07
N ARG A 232 -4.60 -4.51 -4.68
CA ARG A 232 -3.47 -4.26 -5.59
C ARG A 232 -2.81 -5.56 -6.03
N ILE A 233 -2.50 -6.47 -5.08
CA ILE A 233 -1.91 -7.78 -5.42
C ILE A 233 -2.91 -8.60 -6.23
N ALA A 234 -4.21 -8.58 -5.88
CA ALA A 234 -5.25 -9.27 -6.64
C ALA A 234 -5.27 -8.86 -8.11
N ASN A 235 -5.23 -7.57 -8.39
CA ASN A 235 -5.19 -7.05 -9.76
C ASN A 235 -3.88 -7.38 -10.49
N ARG A 236 -2.74 -7.36 -9.81
CA ARG A 236 -1.45 -7.80 -10.39
C ARG A 236 -1.48 -9.28 -10.76
N LEU A 237 -1.97 -10.12 -9.85
CA LEU A 237 -2.11 -11.56 -10.13
C LEU A 237 -3.05 -11.82 -11.31
N LEU A 238 -4.19 -11.13 -11.37
CA LEU A 238 -5.13 -11.23 -12.49
C LEU A 238 -4.44 -10.94 -13.83
N LYS A 239 -3.64 -9.87 -13.91
CA LYS A 239 -2.90 -9.52 -15.12
C LYS A 239 -1.86 -10.58 -15.50
N ARG A 240 -1.04 -11.02 -14.54
CA ARG A 240 0.02 -12.00 -14.82
C ARG A 240 -0.56 -13.35 -15.21
N VAL A 241 -1.60 -13.80 -14.51
CA VAL A 241 -2.26 -15.07 -14.86
C VAL A 241 -2.97 -14.99 -16.22
N ARG A 242 -3.51 -13.81 -16.60
CA ARG A 242 -4.01 -13.58 -17.96
C ARG A 242 -2.94 -13.86 -19.01
N ASP A 243 -1.70 -13.35 -18.82
CA ASP A 243 -0.63 -13.52 -19.77
C ASP A 243 -0.32 -15.01 -20.01
N PHE A 244 -0.31 -15.82 -18.93
CA PHE A 244 -0.20 -17.26 -19.03
C PHE A 244 -1.39 -17.91 -19.75
N ALA A 245 -2.61 -17.51 -19.40
CA ALA A 245 -3.81 -18.06 -20.00
C ALA A 245 -3.88 -17.81 -21.52
N GLN A 246 -3.51 -16.61 -21.97
CA GLN A 246 -3.46 -16.26 -23.39
C GLN A 246 -2.47 -17.13 -24.19
N VAL A 247 -1.33 -17.46 -23.59
CA VAL A 247 -0.30 -18.26 -24.27
C VAL A 247 -0.59 -19.75 -24.20
N MET A 248 -1.13 -20.24 -23.06
CA MET A 248 -1.28 -21.67 -22.80
C MET A 248 -2.64 -22.25 -23.18
N SER A 249 -3.68 -21.42 -23.38
CA SER A 249 -5.04 -21.83 -23.70
C SER A 249 -5.67 -21.00 -24.82
N PRO A 250 -5.01 -20.84 -26.00
CA PRO A 250 -5.60 -20.17 -27.14
C PRO A 250 -6.78 -21.00 -27.71
N PRO A 251 -7.81 -20.36 -28.35
CA PRO A 251 -7.94 -18.92 -28.55
C PRO A 251 -8.61 -18.20 -27.36
N GLU A 252 -9.24 -18.90 -26.44
CA GLU A 252 -10.11 -18.28 -25.41
C GLU A 252 -9.33 -17.56 -24.31
N GLY A 253 -8.13 -18.05 -23.96
CA GLY A 253 -7.30 -17.46 -22.89
C GLY A 253 -8.02 -17.38 -21.53
N ARG A 254 -8.95 -18.32 -21.26
CA ARG A 254 -9.79 -18.32 -20.05
C ARG A 254 -9.01 -18.74 -18.81
N ILE A 255 -9.15 -17.98 -17.75
CA ILE A 255 -8.58 -18.30 -16.45
C ILE A 255 -9.53 -19.21 -15.69
N THR A 256 -9.30 -20.52 -15.80
CA THR A 256 -9.94 -21.54 -14.97
C THR A 256 -9.15 -21.72 -13.67
N LYS A 257 -9.70 -22.49 -12.72
CA LYS A 257 -8.97 -22.87 -11.49
C LYS A 257 -7.62 -23.51 -11.78
N ASP A 258 -7.57 -24.47 -12.72
CA ASP A 258 -6.34 -25.19 -13.05
C ASP A 258 -5.32 -24.26 -13.71
N MET A 259 -5.76 -23.39 -14.64
CA MET A 259 -4.90 -22.38 -15.24
C MET A 259 -4.34 -21.42 -14.20
N ALA A 260 -5.17 -20.95 -13.26
CA ALA A 260 -4.73 -20.09 -12.16
C ALA A 260 -3.64 -20.78 -11.32
N ASN A 261 -3.84 -22.06 -10.96
CA ASN A 261 -2.84 -22.80 -10.19
C ASN A 261 -1.54 -22.98 -10.97
N ILE A 262 -1.59 -23.40 -12.24
CA ILE A 262 -0.39 -23.57 -13.08
C ILE A 262 0.39 -22.25 -13.19
N ALA A 263 -0.30 -21.13 -13.43
CA ALA A 263 0.34 -19.83 -13.57
C ALA A 263 0.95 -19.36 -12.24
N LEU A 264 0.23 -19.49 -11.13
CA LEU A 264 0.70 -19.08 -9.81
C LEU A 264 1.88 -19.92 -9.32
N ASP A 265 1.87 -21.22 -9.61
CA ASP A 265 3.01 -22.11 -9.30
C ASP A 265 4.27 -21.72 -10.12
N ARG A 266 4.11 -21.35 -11.41
CA ARG A 266 5.21 -20.82 -12.23
C ARG A 266 5.71 -19.45 -11.76
N LEU A 267 4.85 -18.65 -11.15
CA LEU A 267 5.20 -17.38 -10.52
C LEU A 267 5.78 -17.58 -9.10
N GLU A 268 5.96 -18.83 -8.68
CA GLU A 268 6.47 -19.21 -7.36
C GLU A 268 5.63 -18.71 -6.19
N ILE A 269 4.33 -18.51 -6.41
CA ILE A 269 3.38 -18.08 -5.38
C ILE A 269 2.61 -19.28 -4.86
N ASP A 270 2.82 -19.63 -3.60
CA ASP A 270 2.20 -20.80 -3.00
C ASP A 270 0.71 -20.61 -2.66
N LYS A 271 0.09 -21.66 -2.09
CA LYS A 271 -1.35 -21.69 -1.78
C LYS A 271 -1.81 -20.64 -0.77
N LEU A 272 -0.91 -20.09 0.03
CA LEU A 272 -1.19 -19.02 1.00
C LEU A 272 -0.74 -17.63 0.50
N GLY A 273 -0.15 -17.56 -0.71
CA GLY A 273 0.35 -16.32 -1.26
C GLY A 273 1.79 -15.98 -0.88
N LEU A 274 2.57 -16.93 -0.33
CA LEU A 274 4.00 -16.71 -0.10
C LEU A 274 4.75 -16.82 -1.43
N ASP A 275 5.64 -15.87 -1.68
CA ASP A 275 6.56 -15.93 -2.81
C ASP A 275 7.91 -16.57 -2.43
N SER A 276 8.86 -16.56 -3.36
CA SER A 276 10.16 -17.17 -3.16
C SER A 276 10.95 -16.53 -2.00
N LEU A 277 10.88 -15.20 -1.85
CA LEU A 277 11.61 -14.50 -0.78
C LEU A 277 11.02 -14.77 0.60
N ASP A 278 9.69 -14.81 0.73
CA ASP A 278 9.04 -15.17 1.99
C ASP A 278 9.45 -16.58 2.44
N ARG A 279 9.44 -17.55 1.50
CA ARG A 279 9.85 -18.93 1.80
C ARG A 279 11.35 -19.02 2.12
N ARG A 280 12.19 -18.24 1.42
CA ARG A 280 13.64 -18.16 1.73
C ARG A 280 13.86 -17.59 3.12
N MET A 281 13.12 -16.51 3.50
CA MET A 281 13.21 -15.90 4.82
C MET A 281 12.82 -16.87 5.93
N LEU A 282 11.68 -17.57 5.80
CA LEU A 282 11.27 -18.60 6.75
C LEU A 282 12.26 -19.74 6.84
N THR A 283 12.74 -20.22 5.69
CA THR A 283 13.74 -21.32 5.64
C THR A 283 15.05 -20.93 6.30
N MET A 284 15.49 -19.67 6.11
CA MET A 284 16.70 -19.15 6.74
C MET A 284 16.54 -19.07 8.26
N ILE A 285 15.41 -18.57 8.77
CA ILE A 285 15.14 -18.56 10.22
C ILE A 285 15.14 -19.99 10.79
N ILE A 286 14.47 -20.92 10.11
CA ILE A 286 14.30 -22.29 10.60
C ILE A 286 15.59 -23.08 10.51
N LYS A 287 16.20 -23.16 9.32
CA LYS A 287 17.38 -24.02 9.07
C LYS A 287 18.69 -23.34 9.38
N GLY A 288 18.81 -22.04 9.08
CA GLY A 288 20.06 -21.30 9.29
C GLY A 288 20.26 -20.87 10.75
N TYR A 289 19.16 -20.61 11.47
CA TYR A 289 19.21 -20.08 12.83
C TYR A 289 18.37 -20.89 13.83
N ASN A 290 18.10 -22.16 13.56
CA ASN A 290 17.40 -23.11 14.45
C ASN A 290 16.06 -22.58 14.97
N GLY A 291 15.30 -21.87 14.13
CA GLY A 291 14.02 -21.24 14.50
C GLY A 291 14.13 -19.85 15.11
N GLY A 292 15.31 -19.33 15.29
CA GLY A 292 15.60 -18.00 15.85
C GLY A 292 15.83 -18.01 17.38
N PRO A 293 15.95 -16.83 18.02
CA PRO A 293 15.77 -15.48 17.45
C PRO A 293 16.96 -15.02 16.59
N VAL A 294 16.68 -14.32 15.49
CA VAL A 294 17.67 -13.75 14.58
C VAL A 294 17.38 -12.29 14.26
N GLY A 295 18.41 -11.45 14.22
CA GLY A 295 18.29 -10.02 13.92
C GLY A 295 17.92 -9.76 12.46
N LEU A 296 17.25 -8.62 12.18
CA LEU A 296 16.84 -8.24 10.83
C LEU A 296 18.03 -8.07 9.89
N GLU A 297 19.05 -7.33 10.31
CA GLU A 297 20.29 -7.09 9.54
C GLU A 297 21.01 -8.39 9.18
N THR A 298 21.01 -9.35 10.12
CA THR A 298 21.60 -10.67 9.91
C THR A 298 20.85 -11.45 8.84
N LEU A 299 19.49 -11.41 8.90
CA LEU A 299 18.63 -12.02 7.88
C LEU A 299 18.83 -11.36 6.51
N ALA A 300 18.84 -10.04 6.46
CA ALA A 300 19.04 -9.27 5.25
C ALA A 300 20.36 -9.64 4.57
N SER A 301 21.47 -9.61 5.32
CA SER A 301 22.77 -10.05 4.83
C SER A 301 22.78 -11.50 4.32
N ALA A 302 22.15 -12.41 5.07
CA ALA A 302 22.13 -13.85 4.71
C ALA A 302 21.28 -14.12 3.46
N LEU A 303 20.27 -13.28 3.18
CA LEU A 303 19.39 -13.40 2.02
C LEU A 303 19.89 -12.60 0.80
N GLY A 304 20.83 -11.67 1.00
CA GLY A 304 21.27 -10.72 -0.04
C GLY A 304 20.22 -9.68 -0.35
N GLU A 305 19.44 -9.26 0.65
CA GLU A 305 18.32 -8.31 0.53
C GLU A 305 18.54 -7.09 1.44
N GLU A 306 17.82 -6.01 1.18
CA GLU A 306 17.81 -4.85 2.08
C GLU A 306 16.95 -5.12 3.32
N SER A 307 17.40 -4.65 4.49
CA SER A 307 16.66 -4.78 5.76
C SER A 307 15.26 -4.20 5.66
N VAL A 308 15.14 -3.04 4.99
CA VAL A 308 13.86 -2.34 4.79
C VAL A 308 12.88 -3.21 3.98
N THR A 309 13.34 -3.90 2.94
CA THR A 309 12.52 -4.83 2.15
C THR A 309 11.97 -5.96 3.02
N LEU A 310 12.80 -6.55 3.87
CA LEU A 310 12.32 -7.60 4.77
C LEU A 310 11.32 -7.05 5.80
N GLU A 311 11.58 -5.87 6.38
CA GLU A 311 10.73 -5.28 7.42
C GLU A 311 9.39 -4.80 6.88
N ASP A 312 9.36 -4.17 5.71
CA ASP A 312 8.17 -3.50 5.18
C ASP A 312 7.33 -4.41 4.26
N VAL A 313 7.95 -5.41 3.63
CA VAL A 313 7.28 -6.26 2.64
C VAL A 313 7.04 -7.68 3.13
N CYS A 314 8.06 -8.36 3.69
CA CYS A 314 7.96 -9.77 4.08
C CYS A 314 7.37 -9.94 5.49
N GLU A 315 7.92 -9.24 6.48
CA GLU A 315 7.52 -9.40 7.89
C GLU A 315 6.02 -9.20 8.14
N PRO A 316 5.37 -8.13 7.63
CA PRO A 316 3.97 -7.88 7.95
C PRO A 316 3.06 -9.03 7.53
N PHE A 317 3.30 -9.61 6.37
CA PHE A 317 2.51 -10.72 5.87
C PHE A 317 2.81 -12.03 6.63
N LEU A 318 4.08 -12.33 6.89
CA LEU A 318 4.47 -13.52 7.65
C LEU A 318 3.99 -13.46 9.11
N MET A 319 3.97 -12.27 9.71
CA MET A 319 3.38 -12.05 11.04
C MET A 319 1.85 -12.20 11.03
N GLN A 320 1.18 -11.70 9.99
CA GLN A 320 -0.26 -11.86 9.81
C GLN A 320 -0.67 -13.33 9.72
N LEU A 321 0.11 -14.15 9.01
CA LEU A 321 -0.09 -15.60 8.94
C LEU A 321 0.31 -16.33 10.23
N GLY A 322 0.90 -15.60 11.18
CA GLY A 322 1.41 -16.18 12.42
C GLY A 322 2.64 -17.06 12.22
N PHE A 323 3.38 -16.92 11.12
CA PHE A 323 4.56 -17.74 10.81
C PHE A 323 5.81 -17.27 11.53
N ILE A 324 5.91 -15.97 11.80
CA ILE A 324 7.00 -15.39 12.57
C ILE A 324 6.46 -14.57 13.75
N ALA A 325 7.26 -14.49 14.81
CA ALA A 325 7.03 -13.60 15.94
C ALA A 325 8.23 -12.65 16.10
N ARG A 326 7.93 -11.38 16.41
CA ARG A 326 8.95 -10.37 16.70
C ARG A 326 9.23 -10.35 18.20
N THR A 327 10.46 -10.57 18.59
CA THR A 327 10.91 -10.54 19.97
C THR A 327 11.98 -9.44 20.15
N PRO A 328 12.31 -9.01 21.40
CA PRO A 328 13.40 -8.06 21.63
C PRO A 328 14.76 -8.54 21.11
N ARG A 329 14.96 -9.86 20.97
CA ARG A 329 16.20 -10.46 20.47
C ARG A 329 16.21 -10.67 18.96
N GLY A 330 15.08 -10.50 18.27
CA GLY A 330 14.95 -10.74 16.84
C GLY A 330 13.69 -11.52 16.46
N ARG A 331 13.71 -12.09 15.27
CA ARG A 331 12.60 -12.82 14.65
C ARG A 331 12.72 -14.31 14.96
N THR A 332 11.59 -14.93 15.29
CA THR A 332 11.49 -16.37 15.54
C THR A 332 10.41 -16.99 14.66
N ALA A 333 10.67 -18.20 14.16
CA ALA A 333 9.66 -18.97 13.45
C ALA A 333 8.72 -19.68 14.43
N THR A 334 7.44 -19.73 14.10
CA THR A 334 6.43 -20.44 14.90
C THR A 334 6.24 -21.88 14.40
N SER A 335 5.54 -22.69 15.18
CA SER A 335 5.17 -24.06 14.76
C SER A 335 4.35 -24.09 13.46
N LEU A 336 3.57 -23.03 13.17
CA LEU A 336 2.84 -22.89 11.91
C LEU A 336 3.76 -22.78 10.70
N ALA A 337 4.88 -22.05 10.82
CA ALA A 337 5.87 -21.93 9.76
C ALA A 337 6.55 -23.29 9.46
N TYR A 338 6.92 -24.04 10.49
CA TYR A 338 7.47 -25.39 10.33
C TYR A 338 6.51 -26.32 9.60
N LYS A 339 5.23 -26.32 10.03
CA LYS A 339 4.17 -27.13 9.41
C LYS A 339 3.97 -26.76 7.94
N HIS A 340 3.95 -25.46 7.63
CA HIS A 340 3.76 -24.96 6.26
C HIS A 340 4.88 -25.37 5.32
N LEU A 341 6.14 -25.30 5.78
CA LEU A 341 7.30 -25.72 4.99
C LEU A 341 7.55 -27.23 5.01
N GLY A 342 6.75 -28.00 5.74
CA GLY A 342 6.96 -29.46 5.88
C GLY A 342 8.26 -29.83 6.59
N ILE A 343 8.74 -28.97 7.49
CA ILE A 343 9.99 -29.19 8.25
C ILE A 343 9.59 -29.65 9.66
N GLU A 344 10.17 -30.74 10.13
CA GLU A 344 10.00 -31.19 11.51
C GLU A 344 10.63 -30.20 12.49
N GLN A 345 9.84 -29.78 13.49
CA GLN A 345 10.36 -28.96 14.59
C GLN A 345 11.19 -29.88 15.49
N MET A 346 12.50 -29.73 15.49
CA MET A 346 13.35 -30.41 16.46
C MET A 346 12.89 -30.01 17.86
N GLY A 347 12.52 -31.00 18.69
CA GLY A 347 11.94 -30.77 20.00
C GLY A 347 12.75 -29.77 20.82
N GLN A 348 12.08 -28.78 21.37
CA GLN A 348 12.61 -28.03 22.51
C GLN A 348 12.88 -29.05 23.61
N GLN A 349 14.15 -29.36 23.91
CA GLN A 349 14.50 -30.01 25.15
C GLN A 349 14.02 -29.07 26.26
N THR A 350 12.90 -29.40 26.87
CA THR A 350 12.49 -28.85 28.17
C THR A 350 13.58 -29.25 29.15
N PHE A 351 14.44 -28.30 29.49
CA PHE A 351 15.26 -28.44 30.70
C PHE A 351 14.27 -28.35 31.87
N GLU A 352 13.99 -29.49 32.48
CA GLU A 352 13.41 -29.58 33.83
C GLU A 352 14.38 -29.01 34.88
#